data_b17b1e0bc1f6984a51951666a803c67b
#
_entry.id   b17b1e0bc1f6984a51951666a803c67b
#
_cell.length_a   1.000
_cell.length_b   1.000
_cell.length_c   1.000
_cell.angle_alpha   90.00
_cell.angle_beta   90.00
_cell.angle_gamma   90.00
#
_symmetry.space_group_name_H-M   'P 1'
#
loop_
_entity.id
_entity.type
_entity.pdbx_description
1 polymer ?
#
loop_
_entity_poly.entity_id
_entity_poly.type
_entity_poly.pdbx_seq_one_letter_code
_entity_poly.pdbx_strand_id
1 'polypeptide(L)'
;MFELGTDGPLVIMAGIDGTESSVRAAAYAAGLARRQGSKLALVYIQPYPASVSPSAASEMIAAGRTTAEDLRQQMEDAAARLPEGHRARWEFYTGEGDPFHSLCEFATKLRADAVVIGASQKAGHRIVGSVAIRLVKAGKWPVTVVP
;
A
#
# COMPACT_ATOMS: atom_id res chain seq x y z
N MET A 1 25.77 -4.24 3.53
CA MET A 1 26.73 -3.75 2.52
C MET A 1 25.96 -3.41 1.25
N PHE A 2 26.19 -2.27 0.69
CA PHE A 2 25.55 -1.85 -0.55
C PHE A 2 26.39 -2.32 -1.74
N GLU A 3 25.80 -3.14 -2.61
CA GLU A 3 26.48 -3.61 -3.82
C GLU A 3 25.85 -2.94 -5.06
N LEU A 4 26.62 -2.13 -5.70
CA LEU A 4 26.15 -1.35 -6.85
C LEU A 4 25.79 -2.28 -8.03
N GLY A 5 24.54 -2.24 -8.46
CA GLY A 5 24.04 -2.96 -9.63
C GLY A 5 23.61 -4.40 -9.39
N THR A 6 23.73 -4.92 -8.17
CA THR A 6 23.30 -6.28 -7.82
C THR A 6 22.12 -6.33 -6.87
N ASP A 7 21.94 -5.27 -6.06
CA ASP A 7 20.88 -5.17 -5.07
C ASP A 7 19.72 -4.30 -5.60
N GLY A 8 18.74 -4.94 -6.17
CA GLY A 8 17.44 -4.33 -6.41
C GLY A 8 16.47 -4.62 -5.28
N PRO A 9 15.34 -3.93 -5.19
CA PRO A 9 14.32 -4.26 -4.22
C PRO A 9 13.75 -5.66 -4.49
N LEU A 10 13.72 -6.51 -3.46
CA LEU A 10 13.08 -7.83 -3.52
C LEU A 10 11.60 -7.75 -3.21
N VAL A 11 11.21 -6.86 -2.31
CA VAL A 11 9.83 -6.62 -1.91
C VAL A 11 9.53 -5.12 -2.00
N ILE A 12 8.53 -4.77 -2.80
CA ILE A 12 7.97 -3.44 -2.87
C ILE A 12 6.60 -3.47 -2.20
N MET A 13 6.39 -2.65 -1.18
CA MET A 13 5.11 -2.52 -0.49
C MET A 13 4.37 -1.29 -0.98
N ALA A 14 3.10 -1.43 -1.29
CA ALA A 14 2.22 -0.30 -1.59
C ALA A 14 1.05 -0.25 -0.60
N GLY A 15 0.87 0.90 0.05
CA GLY A 15 -0.29 1.17 0.88
C GLY A 15 -1.47 1.61 0.02
N ILE A 16 -2.63 1.00 0.22
CA ILE A 16 -3.86 1.32 -0.52
C ILE A 16 -5.01 1.58 0.44
N ASP A 17 -5.84 2.55 0.11
CA ASP A 17 -7.02 2.95 0.90
C ASP A 17 -8.29 3.12 0.07
N GLY A 18 -8.25 2.75 -1.21
CA GLY A 18 -9.37 2.89 -2.13
C GLY A 18 -9.47 4.25 -2.81
N THR A 19 -8.67 5.22 -2.44
CA THR A 19 -8.59 6.50 -3.17
C THR A 19 -7.97 6.32 -4.55
N GLU A 20 -8.28 7.21 -5.47
CA GLU A 20 -7.73 7.17 -6.83
C GLU A 20 -6.20 7.24 -6.84
N SER A 21 -5.61 8.07 -5.98
CA SER A 21 -4.16 8.17 -5.85
C SER A 21 -3.53 6.88 -5.31
N SER A 22 -4.19 6.20 -4.37
CA SER A 22 -3.70 4.92 -3.86
C SER A 22 -3.78 3.80 -4.91
N VAL A 23 -4.81 3.81 -5.76
CA VAL A 23 -4.91 2.87 -6.89
C VAL A 23 -3.82 3.15 -7.93
N ARG A 24 -3.55 4.43 -8.22
CA ARG A 24 -2.41 4.80 -9.07
C ARG A 24 -1.07 4.38 -8.46
N ALA A 25 -0.91 4.52 -7.15
CA ALA A 25 0.28 4.05 -6.45
C ALA A 25 0.46 2.54 -6.57
N ALA A 26 -0.61 1.77 -6.42
CA ALA A 26 -0.59 0.33 -6.63
C ALA A 26 -0.18 -0.04 -8.06
N ALA A 27 -0.73 0.63 -9.06
CA ALA A 27 -0.39 0.42 -10.47
C ALA A 27 1.09 0.76 -10.76
N TYR A 28 1.58 1.87 -10.23
CA TYR A 28 2.98 2.26 -10.33
C TYR A 28 3.90 1.22 -9.69
N ALA A 29 3.57 0.80 -8.47
CA ALA A 29 4.34 -0.20 -7.74
C ALA A 29 4.34 -1.56 -8.46
N ALA A 30 3.23 -1.96 -9.05
CA ALA A 30 3.14 -3.19 -9.84
C ALA A 30 4.06 -3.16 -11.07
N GLY A 31 4.08 -2.05 -11.80
CA GLY A 31 4.98 -1.85 -12.92
C GLY A 31 6.45 -1.88 -12.51
N LEU A 32 6.77 -1.22 -11.40
CA LEU A 32 8.11 -1.21 -10.84
C LEU A 32 8.55 -2.61 -10.39
N ALA A 33 7.69 -3.31 -9.65
CA ALA A 33 7.96 -4.67 -9.19
C ALA A 33 8.19 -5.64 -10.36
N ARG A 34 7.38 -5.54 -11.41
CA ARG A 34 7.56 -6.36 -12.61
C ARG A 34 8.92 -6.11 -13.28
N ARG A 35 9.30 -4.84 -13.45
CA ARG A 35 10.57 -4.48 -14.11
C ARG A 35 11.79 -4.93 -13.32
N GLN A 36 11.69 -4.96 -12.00
CA GLN A 36 12.81 -5.31 -11.12
C GLN A 36 12.77 -6.78 -10.67
N GLY A 37 11.75 -7.53 -11.06
CA GLY A 37 11.58 -8.91 -10.59
C GLY A 37 11.22 -9.01 -9.11
N SER A 38 10.69 -7.93 -8.52
CA SER A 38 10.30 -7.86 -7.13
C SER A 38 8.92 -8.47 -6.90
N LYS A 39 8.64 -8.85 -5.66
CA LYS A 39 7.30 -9.15 -5.18
C LYS A 39 6.61 -7.84 -4.77
N LEU A 40 5.36 -7.69 -5.16
CA LEU A 40 4.51 -6.59 -4.75
C LEU A 40 3.67 -7.01 -3.54
N ALA A 41 3.77 -6.28 -2.44
CA ALA A 41 2.89 -6.43 -1.28
C ALA A 41 1.91 -5.26 -1.25
N LEU A 42 0.64 -5.54 -1.52
CA LEU A 42 -0.44 -4.56 -1.41
C LEU A 42 -1.01 -4.62 0.01
N VAL A 43 -1.03 -3.51 0.72
CA VAL A 43 -1.45 -3.44 2.13
C VAL A 43 -2.58 -2.45 2.28
N TYR A 44 -3.72 -2.92 2.75
CA TYR A 44 -4.87 -2.12 3.14
C TYR A 44 -4.96 -2.07 4.66
N ILE A 45 -4.95 -0.87 5.22
CA ILE A 45 -5.14 -0.64 6.64
C ILE A 45 -6.49 0.03 6.86
N GLN A 46 -7.36 -0.65 7.58
CA GLN A 46 -8.62 -0.08 8.02
C GLN A 46 -8.36 0.84 9.22
N PRO A 47 -8.66 2.16 9.10
CA PRO A 47 -8.54 3.06 10.23
C PRO A 47 -9.49 2.64 11.36
N TYR A 48 -8.98 2.62 12.59
CA TYR A 48 -9.77 2.31 13.77
C TYR A 48 -9.83 3.56 14.65
N PRO A 49 -10.96 4.29 14.67
CA PRO A 49 -11.08 5.46 15.55
C PRO A 49 -11.08 5.03 17.02
N ALA A 50 -10.29 5.72 17.82
CA ALA A 50 -10.09 5.39 19.24
C ALA A 50 -11.33 5.56 20.14
N SER A 51 -12.45 6.08 19.61
CA SER A 51 -13.65 6.41 20.40
C SER A 51 -14.94 6.10 19.67
N VAL A 52 -15.22 4.82 19.46
CA VAL A 52 -16.52 4.37 18.94
C VAL A 52 -17.17 3.38 19.88
N SER A 53 -18.51 3.34 19.88
CA SER A 53 -19.26 2.32 20.61
C SER A 53 -18.97 0.90 20.07
N PRO A 54 -19.14 -0.17 20.85
CA PRO A 54 -18.94 -1.54 20.36
C PRO A 54 -19.76 -1.89 19.12
N SER A 55 -21.00 -1.38 19.02
CA SER A 55 -21.84 -1.59 17.84
C SER A 55 -21.30 -0.88 16.60
N ALA A 56 -20.88 0.37 16.74
CA ALA A 56 -20.25 1.13 15.66
C ALA A 56 -18.92 0.49 15.23
N ALA A 57 -18.14 -0.02 16.17
CA ALA A 57 -16.90 -0.74 15.87
C ALA A 57 -17.19 -2.00 15.03
N SER A 58 -18.21 -2.77 15.36
CA SER A 58 -18.61 -3.95 14.57
C SER A 58 -19.03 -3.61 13.14
N GLU A 59 -19.79 -2.54 12.96
CA GLU A 59 -20.19 -2.05 11.65
C GLU A 59 -18.99 -1.58 10.81
N MET A 60 -18.05 -0.87 11.45
CA MET A 60 -16.83 -0.41 10.79
C MET A 60 -15.92 -1.56 10.38
N ILE A 61 -15.77 -2.58 11.21
CA ILE A 61 -15.01 -3.79 10.88
C ILE A 61 -15.64 -4.49 9.68
N ALA A 62 -16.97 -4.65 9.67
CA ALA A 62 -17.68 -5.26 8.56
C ALA A 62 -17.52 -4.45 7.26
N ALA A 63 -17.66 -3.12 7.32
CA ALA A 63 -17.45 -2.23 6.19
C ALA A 63 -16.00 -2.30 5.66
N GLY A 64 -15.02 -2.36 6.56
CA GLY A 64 -13.63 -2.50 6.19
C GLY A 64 -13.30 -3.83 5.52
N ARG A 65 -13.91 -4.92 5.94
CA ARG A 65 -13.77 -6.22 5.26
C ARG A 65 -14.33 -6.19 3.85
N THR A 66 -15.48 -5.55 3.65
CA THR A 66 -16.08 -5.37 2.34
C THR A 66 -15.16 -4.52 1.45
N THR A 67 -14.66 -3.40 1.95
CA THR A 67 -13.71 -2.55 1.23
C THR A 67 -12.44 -3.31 0.85
N ALA A 68 -11.88 -4.07 1.78
CA ALA A 68 -10.68 -4.88 1.52
C ALA A 68 -10.93 -5.92 0.41
N GLU A 69 -12.05 -6.61 0.45
CA GLU A 69 -12.39 -7.60 -0.56
C GLU A 69 -12.63 -6.97 -1.93
N ASP A 70 -13.33 -5.84 -1.98
CA ASP A 70 -13.54 -5.07 -3.22
C ASP A 70 -12.21 -4.60 -3.83
N LEU A 71 -11.29 -4.10 -3.01
CA LEU A 71 -9.96 -3.69 -3.45
C LEU A 71 -9.15 -4.88 -3.98
N ARG A 72 -9.18 -6.00 -3.26
CA ARG A 72 -8.50 -7.22 -3.69
C ARG A 72 -9.03 -7.70 -5.05
N GLN A 73 -10.35 -7.72 -5.21
CA GLN A 73 -10.98 -8.10 -6.47
C GLN A 73 -10.61 -7.15 -7.61
N GLN A 74 -10.58 -5.84 -7.36
CA GLN A 74 -10.12 -4.86 -8.36
C GLN A 74 -8.68 -5.12 -8.81
N MET A 75 -7.80 -5.48 -7.88
CA MET A 75 -6.40 -5.80 -8.20
C MET A 75 -6.30 -7.11 -9.00
N GLU A 76 -7.07 -8.12 -8.63
CA GLU A 76 -7.14 -9.38 -9.38
C GLU A 76 -7.63 -9.15 -10.82
N ASP A 77 -8.70 -8.40 -10.98
CA ASP A 77 -9.26 -8.08 -12.30
C ASP A 77 -8.27 -7.28 -13.16
N ALA A 78 -7.59 -6.31 -12.56
CA ALA A 78 -6.57 -5.54 -13.25
C ALA A 78 -5.39 -6.42 -13.69
N ALA A 79 -4.92 -7.31 -12.83
CA ALA A 79 -3.86 -8.25 -13.14
C ALA A 79 -4.27 -9.23 -14.26
N ALA A 80 -5.51 -9.71 -14.22
CA ALA A 80 -6.04 -10.64 -15.22
C ALA A 80 -6.10 -10.05 -16.65
N ARG A 81 -6.23 -8.73 -16.76
CA ARG A 81 -6.23 -8.02 -18.06
C ARG A 81 -4.84 -7.93 -18.69
N LEU A 82 -3.78 -8.15 -17.93
CA LEU A 82 -2.41 -8.08 -18.43
C LEU A 82 -1.98 -9.42 -19.01
N PRO A 83 -1.18 -9.43 -20.09
CA PRO A 83 -0.53 -10.65 -20.56
C PRO A 83 0.31 -11.28 -19.44
N GLU A 84 0.44 -12.59 -19.44
CA GLU A 84 1.11 -13.33 -18.36
C GLU A 84 2.53 -12.82 -18.06
N GLY A 85 3.33 -12.54 -19.09
CA GLY A 85 4.68 -11.99 -18.94
C GLY A 85 4.76 -10.54 -18.46
N HIS A 86 3.62 -9.87 -18.30
CA HIS A 86 3.51 -8.49 -17.83
C HIS A 86 2.93 -8.37 -16.42
N ARG A 87 2.74 -9.48 -15.73
CA ARG A 87 2.20 -9.53 -14.38
C ARG A 87 3.32 -9.53 -13.34
N ALA A 88 3.20 -8.67 -12.33
CA ALA A 88 4.03 -8.78 -11.13
C ALA A 88 3.52 -9.94 -10.25
N ARG A 89 4.41 -10.55 -9.48
CA ARG A 89 4.01 -11.42 -8.37
C ARG A 89 3.51 -10.52 -7.25
N TRP A 90 2.31 -10.73 -6.77
CA TRP A 90 1.73 -9.88 -5.74
C TRP A 90 0.95 -10.67 -4.69
N GLU A 91 0.87 -10.10 -3.50
CA GLU A 91 0.03 -10.56 -2.41
C GLU A 91 -0.71 -9.38 -1.79
N PHE A 92 -1.86 -9.64 -1.23
CA PHE A 92 -2.72 -8.65 -0.60
C PHE A 92 -2.79 -8.91 0.91
N TYR A 93 -2.57 -7.87 1.70
CA TYR A 93 -2.59 -7.93 3.15
C TYR A 93 -3.56 -6.90 3.69
N THR A 94 -4.20 -7.23 4.80
CA THR A 94 -5.11 -6.34 5.52
C THR A 94 -4.66 -6.18 6.97
N GLY A 95 -4.86 -4.99 7.50
CA GLY A 95 -4.62 -4.67 8.90
C GLY A 95 -5.60 -3.63 9.40
N GLU A 96 -5.54 -3.34 10.67
CA GLU A 96 -6.41 -2.39 11.36
C GLU A 96 -5.56 -1.45 12.23
N GLY A 97 -6.04 -0.24 12.43
CA GLY A 97 -5.46 0.72 13.34
C GLY A 97 -4.93 1.99 12.70
N ASP A 98 -3.91 2.59 13.28
CA ASP A 98 -3.26 3.77 12.71
C ASP A 98 -2.50 3.38 11.43
N PRO A 99 -2.83 4.00 10.29
CA PRO A 99 -2.23 3.62 9.01
C PRO A 99 -0.70 3.67 9.00
N PHE A 100 -0.10 4.69 9.59
CA PHE A 100 1.36 4.81 9.62
C PHE A 100 2.01 3.67 10.41
N HIS A 101 1.56 3.42 11.64
CA HIS A 101 2.11 2.35 12.48
C HIS A 101 1.91 0.98 11.85
N SER A 102 0.72 0.70 11.36
CA SER A 102 0.41 -0.59 10.72
C SER A 102 1.22 -0.80 9.45
N LEU A 103 1.41 0.23 8.62
CA LEU A 103 2.28 0.13 7.44
C LEU A 103 3.74 -0.13 7.83
N CYS A 104 4.24 0.52 8.88
CA CYS A 104 5.59 0.26 9.39
C CYS A 104 5.76 -1.18 9.89
N GLU A 105 4.76 -1.71 10.58
CA GLU A 105 4.76 -3.11 11.03
C GLU A 105 4.77 -4.08 9.84
N PHE A 106 3.93 -3.86 8.83
CA PHE A 106 3.92 -4.68 7.62
C PHE A 106 5.23 -4.58 6.86
N ALA A 107 5.77 -3.37 6.67
CA ALA A 107 7.03 -3.17 5.97
C ALA A 107 8.19 -3.91 6.67
N THR A 108 8.20 -3.89 8.00
CA THR A 108 9.20 -4.62 8.79
C THR A 108 9.00 -6.14 8.68
N LYS A 109 7.78 -6.61 8.87
CA LYS A 109 7.43 -8.04 8.84
C LYS A 109 7.68 -8.66 7.47
N LEU A 110 7.34 -7.95 6.42
CA LEU A 110 7.51 -8.40 5.03
C LEU A 110 8.92 -8.15 4.49
N ARG A 111 9.78 -7.49 5.28
CA ARG A 111 11.10 -7.04 4.85
C ARG A 111 11.05 -6.24 3.55
N ALA A 112 10.15 -5.26 3.52
CA ALA A 112 10.02 -4.38 2.37
C ALA A 112 11.30 -3.57 2.15
N ASP A 113 11.71 -3.46 0.91
CA ASP A 113 12.88 -2.66 0.49
C ASP A 113 12.49 -1.27 0.02
N ALA A 114 11.21 -1.06 -0.31
CA ALA A 114 10.66 0.22 -0.72
C ALA A 114 9.17 0.28 -0.38
N VAL A 115 8.69 1.48 -0.12
CA VAL A 115 7.28 1.77 0.16
C VAL A 115 6.75 2.76 -0.87
N VAL A 116 5.63 2.44 -1.48
CA VAL A 116 4.93 3.29 -2.44
C VAL A 116 3.58 3.68 -1.84
N ILE A 117 3.24 4.95 -1.89
CA ILE A 117 1.99 5.46 -1.33
C ILE A 117 1.42 6.56 -2.23
N GLY A 118 0.10 6.68 -2.25
CA GLY A 118 -0.58 7.75 -2.97
C GLY A 118 -0.51 9.08 -2.24
N ALA A 119 -0.52 10.18 -2.99
CA ALA A 119 -0.69 11.51 -2.43
C ALA A 119 -2.11 11.67 -1.88
N SER A 120 -2.25 12.43 -0.80
CA SER A 120 -3.57 12.78 -0.26
C SER A 120 -4.21 13.87 -1.10
N GLN A 121 -5.53 13.77 -1.30
CA GLN A 121 -6.34 14.84 -1.89
C GLN A 121 -7.22 15.44 -0.80
N LYS A 122 -6.88 16.64 -0.35
CA LYS A 122 -7.73 17.42 0.56
C LYS A 122 -8.09 18.75 -0.12
N ALA A 123 -9.37 19.12 -0.10
CA ALA A 123 -9.88 20.41 -0.59
C ALA A 123 -9.48 20.74 -2.05
N GLY A 124 -9.46 19.74 -2.95
CA GLY A 124 -9.13 19.95 -4.36
C GLY A 124 -7.64 20.14 -4.67
N HIS A 125 -6.78 20.14 -3.66
CA HIS A 125 -5.33 20.23 -3.83
C HIS A 125 -4.65 18.87 -3.58
N ARG A 126 -3.70 18.52 -4.42
CA ARG A 126 -2.82 17.38 -4.18
C ARG A 126 -1.80 17.75 -3.12
N ILE A 127 -1.87 17.10 -1.99
CA ILE A 127 -0.96 17.32 -0.87
C ILE A 127 -0.28 16.00 -0.55
N VAL A 128 1.00 16.05 -0.25
CA VAL A 128 1.68 14.89 0.36
C VAL A 128 0.98 14.59 1.68
N GLY A 129 0.35 13.41 1.81
CA GLY A 129 -0.45 13.06 2.98
C GLY A 129 0.38 12.89 4.24
N SER A 130 -0.27 12.97 5.40
CA SER A 130 0.38 12.83 6.70
C SER A 130 1.09 11.47 6.86
N VAL A 131 0.54 10.40 6.33
CA VAL A 131 1.15 9.07 6.35
C VAL A 131 2.46 9.05 5.55
N ALA A 132 2.46 9.63 4.34
CA ALA A 132 3.66 9.74 3.51
C ALA A 132 4.76 10.55 4.19
N ILE A 133 4.41 11.70 4.78
CA ILE A 133 5.36 12.54 5.52
C ILE A 133 5.97 11.77 6.69
N ARG A 134 5.16 11.05 7.47
CA ARG A 134 5.63 10.27 8.62
C ARG A 134 6.55 9.12 8.17
N LEU A 135 6.24 8.46 7.07
CA LEU A 135 7.09 7.41 6.50
C LEU A 135 8.46 7.95 6.06
N VAL A 136 8.47 9.09 5.37
CA VAL A 136 9.72 9.76 4.98
C VAL A 136 10.54 10.17 6.20
N LYS A 137 9.90 10.78 7.21
CA LYS A 137 10.57 11.19 8.44
C LYS A 137 11.10 10.02 9.27
N ALA A 138 10.46 8.86 9.20
CA ALA A 138 10.93 7.65 9.86
C ALA A 138 12.30 7.18 9.33
N GLY A 139 12.63 7.49 8.08
CA GLY A 139 13.95 7.25 7.50
C GLY A 139 14.33 5.77 7.39
N LYS A 140 13.36 4.87 7.35
CA LYS A 140 13.61 3.42 7.35
C LYS A 140 13.57 2.79 5.96
N TRP A 141 12.82 3.36 5.05
CA TRP A 141 12.63 2.85 3.70
C TRP A 141 12.69 3.98 2.67
N PRO A 142 13.15 3.69 1.44
CA PRO A 142 12.83 4.56 0.32
C PRO A 142 11.31 4.68 0.19
N VAL A 143 10.80 5.90 0.08
CA VAL A 143 9.36 6.18 -0.03
C VAL A 143 9.09 6.91 -1.33
N THR A 144 8.21 6.35 -2.15
CA THR A 144 7.72 6.98 -3.37
C THR A 144 6.29 7.44 -3.15
N VAL A 145 6.03 8.71 -3.39
CA VAL A 145 4.69 9.31 -3.32
C VAL A 145 4.17 9.50 -4.73
N VAL A 146 3.07 8.85 -5.05
CA VAL A 146 2.44 8.90 -6.38
C VAL A 146 1.29 9.91 -6.34
N PRO A 147 1.32 10.95 -7.20
CA PRO A 147 0.28 11.97 -7.25
C PRO A 147 -1.07 11.46 -7.77
#